data_faf222c0157b84f003524842dba86d06
#
_entry.id   faf222c0157b84f003524842dba86d06
#
_cell.length_a   1.000
_cell.length_b   1.000
_cell.length_c   1.000
_cell.angle_alpha   90.00
_cell.angle_beta   90.00
_cell.angle_gamma   90.00
#
_symmetry.space_group_name_H-M   'P 1'
#
loop_
_entity.id
_entity.type
_entity.pdbx_description
1 polymer ?
#
loop_
_entity_poly.entity_id
_entity_poly.type
_entity_poly.pdbx_seq_one_letter_code
_entity_poly.pdbx_strand_id
1 'polypeptide(L)'
;LTLSDLFDIRFKVVNRAGEVEFFDKIDSAGSNGTRITIKLLCGMLFIRQLLSERERGKYRIPIYIDEAADIDPHNQQALIETALNFGFVPIFASVKPQTSCRYIVPIRTVKNGAQNWVDEKDWIICEQISQLDQILQAEAAAVEAIAETTNDETPVA
;
A
#
# COMPACT_ATOMS: atom_id res chain seq x y z
N LEU A 1 41.70 -3.02 -3.61
CA LEU A 1 40.79 -2.16 -2.88
C LEU A 1 39.41 -2.27 -3.52
N THR A 2 38.46 -2.84 -2.79
CA THR A 2 37.04 -2.90 -3.19
C THR A 2 36.29 -1.74 -2.53
N LEU A 3 35.10 -1.41 -3.03
CA LEU A 3 34.27 -0.35 -2.43
C LEU A 3 33.94 -0.65 -0.97
N SER A 4 33.78 -1.93 -0.62
CA SER A 4 33.53 -2.41 0.73
C SER A 4 34.69 -2.16 1.71
N ASP A 5 35.92 -1.93 1.19
CA ASP A 5 37.08 -1.61 2.02
C ASP A 5 37.11 -0.13 2.43
N LEU A 6 36.29 0.70 1.76
CA LEU A 6 36.27 2.16 1.94
C LEU A 6 35.03 2.66 2.69
N PHE A 7 33.91 1.90 2.64
CA PHE A 7 32.63 2.34 3.21
C PHE A 7 31.94 1.22 3.96
N ASP A 8 31.48 1.53 5.17
CA ASP A 8 30.54 0.72 5.93
C ASP A 8 29.19 1.41 5.92
N ILE A 9 28.19 0.80 5.26
CA ILE A 9 26.84 1.35 5.14
C ILE A 9 25.95 0.63 6.14
N ARG A 10 25.36 1.40 7.06
CA ARG A 10 24.37 0.93 8.01
C ARG A 10 23.03 1.60 7.82
N PHE A 11 21.97 0.84 7.90
CA PHE A 11 20.61 1.35 7.84
C PHE A 11 20.10 1.54 9.25
N LYS A 12 19.70 2.79 9.58
CA LYS A 12 19.02 3.12 10.82
C LYS A 12 17.52 3.10 10.57
N VAL A 13 16.82 2.21 11.23
CA VAL A 13 15.36 2.11 11.19
C VAL A 13 14.82 2.53 12.55
N VAL A 14 13.84 3.44 12.54
CA VAL A 14 13.13 3.87 13.74
C VAL A 14 11.70 3.34 13.61
N ASN A 15 11.28 2.49 14.53
CA ASN A 15 9.92 1.97 14.55
C ASN A 15 8.94 3.00 15.14
N ARG A 16 7.64 2.70 15.14
CA ARG A 16 6.61 3.59 15.68
C ARG A 16 6.71 3.82 17.20
N ALA A 17 7.31 2.90 17.92
CA ALA A 17 7.57 3.03 19.36
C ALA A 17 8.79 3.92 19.65
N GLY A 18 9.49 4.41 18.60
CA GLY A 18 10.70 5.21 18.74
C GLY A 18 11.95 4.37 18.97
N GLU A 19 11.86 3.05 18.90
CA GLU A 19 13.02 2.16 19.05
C GLU A 19 13.88 2.24 17.78
N VAL A 20 15.19 2.28 17.98
CA VAL A 20 16.18 2.43 16.92
C VAL A 20 16.90 1.12 16.72
N GLU A 21 16.84 0.61 15.51
CA GLU A 21 17.56 -0.58 15.10
C GLU A 21 18.55 -0.24 13.99
N PHE A 22 19.72 -0.87 14.01
CA PHE A 22 20.74 -0.73 12.98
C PHE A 22 20.92 -2.06 12.25
N PHE A 23 20.93 -2.01 10.94
CA PHE A 23 21.11 -3.18 10.08
C PHE A 23 22.28 -2.95 9.13
N ASP A 24 23.16 -3.92 9.03
CA ASP A 24 24.26 -3.92 8.06
C ASP A 24 23.76 -4.29 6.64
N LYS A 25 22.62 -4.99 6.56
CA LYS A 25 21.96 -5.38 5.31
C LYS A 25 20.46 -5.16 5.43
N ILE A 26 19.84 -4.61 4.38
CA ILE A 26 18.38 -4.42 4.32
C ILE A 26 17.62 -5.75 4.47
N ASP A 27 18.21 -6.86 3.99
CA ASP A 27 17.59 -8.18 4.06
C ASP A 27 17.46 -8.75 5.47
N SER A 28 18.16 -8.19 6.45
CA SER A 28 18.03 -8.54 7.86
C SER A 28 17.00 -7.70 8.62
N ALA A 29 16.40 -6.69 7.97
CA ALA A 29 15.47 -5.77 8.60
C ALA A 29 14.05 -6.36 8.70
N GLY A 30 13.63 -6.71 9.91
CA GLY A 30 12.21 -6.96 10.26
C GLY A 30 11.44 -7.94 9.36
N SER A 31 10.15 -7.64 9.16
CA SER A 31 9.25 -8.45 8.32
C SER A 31 9.52 -8.28 6.82
N ASN A 32 8.98 -9.17 5.99
CA ASN A 32 9.07 -9.08 4.53
C ASN A 32 8.55 -7.74 4.01
N GLY A 33 7.37 -7.30 4.48
CA GLY A 33 6.80 -6.00 4.10
C GLY A 33 7.68 -4.81 4.49
N THR A 34 8.34 -4.87 5.66
CA THR A 34 9.30 -3.82 6.08
C THR A 34 10.50 -3.76 5.13
N ARG A 35 11.04 -4.91 4.74
CA ARG A 35 12.17 -4.98 3.80
C ARG A 35 11.81 -4.43 2.42
N ILE A 36 10.64 -4.80 1.90
CA ILE A 36 10.13 -4.26 0.63
C ILE A 36 10.02 -2.74 0.71
N THR A 37 9.41 -2.23 1.77
CA THR A 37 9.24 -0.78 1.98
C THR A 37 10.57 -0.04 2.02
N ILE A 38 11.56 -0.54 2.78
CA ILE A 38 12.89 0.09 2.88
C ILE A 38 13.59 0.08 1.52
N LYS A 39 13.58 -1.05 0.79
CA LYS A 39 14.19 -1.15 -0.55
C LYS A 39 13.57 -0.15 -1.52
N LEU A 40 12.25 -0.01 -1.50
CA LEU A 40 11.54 0.94 -2.35
C LEU A 40 11.89 2.39 -2.02
N LEU A 41 11.87 2.75 -0.73
CA LEU A 41 12.24 4.10 -0.30
C LEU A 41 13.68 4.46 -0.70
N CYS A 42 14.62 3.54 -0.47
CA CYS A 42 16.01 3.73 -0.91
C CYS A 42 16.10 3.91 -2.43
N GLY A 43 15.43 3.04 -3.19
CA GLY A 43 15.41 3.12 -4.66
C GLY A 43 14.85 4.45 -5.17
N MET A 44 13.72 4.91 -4.60
CA MET A 44 13.12 6.19 -4.93
C MET A 44 14.05 7.37 -4.60
N LEU A 45 14.71 7.35 -3.45
CA LEU A 45 15.67 8.37 -3.07
C LEU A 45 16.86 8.43 -4.02
N PHE A 46 17.40 7.27 -4.41
CA PHE A 46 18.50 7.19 -5.39
C PHE A 46 18.09 7.77 -6.75
N ILE A 47 16.95 7.35 -7.30
CA ILE A 47 16.45 7.86 -8.58
C ILE A 47 16.21 9.37 -8.49
N ARG A 48 15.59 9.83 -7.41
CA ARG A 48 15.37 11.27 -7.19
C ARG A 48 16.67 12.06 -7.14
N GLN A 49 17.73 11.49 -6.58
CA GLN A 49 19.04 12.16 -6.48
C GLN A 49 19.73 12.26 -7.85
N LEU A 50 19.48 11.29 -8.75
CA LEU A 50 19.99 11.32 -10.11
C LEU A 50 19.27 12.34 -11.00
N LEU A 51 18.03 12.71 -10.68
CA LEU A 51 17.28 13.73 -11.39
C LEU A 51 17.79 15.12 -11.04
N SER A 52 18.04 15.95 -12.05
CA SER A 52 18.35 17.36 -11.86
C SER A 52 17.18 18.09 -11.16
N GLU A 53 17.45 19.18 -10.47
CA GLU A 53 16.39 19.98 -9.82
C GLU A 53 15.35 20.50 -10.82
N ARG A 54 15.76 20.74 -12.07
CA ARG A 54 14.86 21.19 -13.16
C ARG A 54 13.91 20.10 -13.61
N GLU A 55 14.26 18.82 -13.43
CA GLU A 55 13.47 17.65 -13.83
C GLU A 55 12.58 17.16 -12.69
N ARG A 56 12.94 17.43 -11.44
CA ARG A 56 12.15 17.11 -10.27
C ARG A 56 10.78 17.79 -10.37
N GLY A 57 9.73 16.97 -10.34
CA GLY A 57 8.36 17.45 -10.42
C GLY A 57 7.78 17.65 -11.84
N LYS A 58 8.60 17.57 -12.91
CA LYS A 58 8.11 17.60 -14.29
C LYS A 58 7.55 16.27 -14.74
N TYR A 59 8.14 15.17 -14.23
CA TYR A 59 7.78 13.81 -14.65
C TYR A 59 7.16 13.06 -13.48
N ARG A 60 6.24 12.17 -13.82
CA ARG A 60 5.74 11.14 -12.93
C ARG A 60 6.37 9.82 -13.34
N ILE A 61 7.14 9.22 -12.46
CA ILE A 61 7.90 8.00 -12.75
C ILE A 61 7.12 6.82 -12.18
N PRO A 62 6.64 5.87 -13.02
CA PRO A 62 5.97 4.68 -12.51
C PRO A 62 6.97 3.79 -11.76
N ILE A 63 6.56 3.28 -10.61
CA ILE A 63 7.28 2.26 -9.85
C ILE A 63 6.40 1.03 -9.72
N TYR A 64 6.89 -0.09 -10.23
CA TYR A 64 6.24 -1.38 -10.09
C TYR A 64 6.65 -2.05 -8.78
N ILE A 65 5.67 -2.49 -8.01
CA ILE A 65 5.84 -3.11 -6.71
C ILE A 65 5.14 -4.45 -6.74
N ASP A 66 5.94 -5.52 -6.74
CA ASP A 66 5.43 -6.88 -6.66
C ASP A 66 5.19 -7.29 -5.21
N GLU A 67 4.38 -8.33 -5.02
CA GLU A 67 4.05 -8.88 -3.69
C GLU A 67 3.50 -7.82 -2.70
N ALA A 68 2.75 -6.85 -3.21
CA ALA A 68 2.23 -5.76 -2.39
C ALA A 68 1.31 -6.24 -1.25
N ALA A 69 0.77 -7.47 -1.34
CA ALA A 69 -0.01 -8.09 -0.27
C ALA A 69 0.78 -8.32 1.03
N ASP A 70 2.11 -8.36 0.95
CA ASP A 70 2.99 -8.55 2.11
C ASP A 70 3.21 -7.24 2.88
N ILE A 71 2.86 -6.10 2.29
CA ILE A 71 2.97 -4.80 2.94
C ILE A 71 1.67 -4.56 3.72
N ASP A 72 1.80 -4.26 5.01
CA ASP A 72 0.66 -3.86 5.83
C ASP A 72 -0.11 -2.67 5.23
N PRO A 73 -1.46 -2.66 5.21
CA PRO A 73 -2.26 -1.62 4.57
C PRO A 73 -1.93 -0.19 5.01
N HIS A 74 -1.60 0.00 6.28
CA HIS A 74 -1.21 1.31 6.78
C HIS A 74 0.18 1.74 6.26
N ASN A 75 1.11 0.80 6.15
CA ASN A 75 2.42 1.06 5.54
C ASN A 75 2.29 1.27 4.02
N GLN A 76 1.34 0.62 3.37
CA GLN A 76 1.01 0.89 1.96
C GLN A 76 0.57 2.32 1.75
N GLN A 77 -0.34 2.83 2.59
CA GLN A 77 -0.83 4.21 2.50
C GLN A 77 0.32 5.21 2.64
N ALA A 78 1.16 5.05 3.67
CA ALA A 78 2.32 5.90 3.89
C ALA A 78 3.34 5.83 2.72
N LEU A 79 3.52 4.64 2.15
CA LEU A 79 4.37 4.43 0.98
C LEU A 79 3.83 5.14 -0.26
N ILE A 80 2.51 5.05 -0.51
CA ILE A 80 1.84 5.75 -1.61
C ILE A 80 2.03 7.26 -1.49
N GLU A 81 1.75 7.83 -0.32
CA GLU A 81 1.92 9.27 -0.07
C GLU A 81 3.37 9.71 -0.28
N THR A 82 4.33 8.96 0.24
CA THR A 82 5.75 9.24 0.08
C THR A 82 6.17 9.17 -1.39
N ALA A 83 5.74 8.13 -2.11
CA ALA A 83 6.02 7.97 -3.53
C ALA A 83 5.49 9.16 -4.35
N LEU A 84 4.23 9.54 -4.15
CA LEU A 84 3.60 10.65 -4.83
C LEU A 84 4.32 11.99 -4.56
N ASN A 85 4.72 12.22 -3.31
CA ASN A 85 5.49 13.42 -2.90
C ASN A 85 6.88 13.46 -3.56
N PHE A 86 7.47 12.30 -3.83
CA PHE A 86 8.75 12.20 -4.54
C PHE A 86 8.61 12.26 -6.07
N GLY A 87 7.38 12.29 -6.60
CA GLY A 87 7.11 12.32 -8.03
C GLY A 87 6.99 10.95 -8.67
N PHE A 88 6.81 9.90 -7.88
CA PHE A 88 6.59 8.53 -8.36
C PHE A 88 5.11 8.17 -8.36
N VAL A 89 4.73 7.24 -9.23
CA VAL A 89 3.39 6.64 -9.28
C VAL A 89 3.53 5.15 -8.99
N PRO A 90 3.14 4.69 -7.80
CA PRO A 90 3.25 3.28 -7.44
C PRO A 90 2.19 2.45 -8.18
N ILE A 91 2.62 1.32 -8.73
CA ILE A 91 1.80 0.31 -9.38
C ILE A 91 2.00 -0.99 -8.62
N PHE A 92 1.00 -1.42 -7.86
CA PHE A 92 1.06 -2.62 -7.05
C PHE A 92 0.59 -3.83 -7.84
N ALA A 93 1.37 -4.90 -7.86
CA ALA A 93 0.91 -6.23 -8.23
C ALA A 93 0.60 -7.03 -6.96
N SER A 94 -0.58 -7.63 -6.93
CA SER A 94 -1.03 -8.37 -5.75
C SER A 94 -2.05 -9.44 -6.14
N VAL A 95 -2.01 -10.57 -5.45
CA VAL A 95 -3.03 -11.63 -5.57
C VAL A 95 -4.34 -11.29 -4.86
N LYS A 96 -4.34 -10.23 -4.04
CA LYS A 96 -5.52 -9.73 -3.34
C LYS A 96 -5.77 -8.28 -3.71
N PRO A 97 -7.03 -7.82 -3.78
CA PRO A 97 -7.36 -6.42 -3.97
C PRO A 97 -6.71 -5.55 -2.88
N GLN A 98 -6.12 -4.43 -3.29
CA GLN A 98 -5.47 -3.47 -2.39
C GLN A 98 -6.33 -2.20 -2.32
N THR A 99 -7.11 -2.05 -1.27
CA THR A 99 -8.05 -0.93 -1.08
C THR A 99 -7.35 0.40 -0.78
N SER A 100 -6.06 0.38 -0.44
CA SER A 100 -5.21 1.57 -0.32
C SER A 100 -4.91 2.24 -1.66
N CYS A 101 -5.10 1.54 -2.78
CA CYS A 101 -4.93 2.08 -4.12
C CYS A 101 -6.20 2.76 -4.62
N ARG A 102 -6.05 3.82 -5.41
CA ARG A 102 -7.19 4.51 -6.02
C ARG A 102 -7.91 3.67 -7.07
N TYR A 103 -7.17 2.89 -7.83
CA TYR A 103 -7.70 2.03 -8.89
C TYR A 103 -7.24 0.60 -8.69
N ILE A 104 -8.15 -0.34 -8.90
CA ILE A 104 -7.85 -1.78 -8.96
C ILE A 104 -8.19 -2.24 -10.37
N VAL A 105 -7.22 -2.88 -11.02
CA VAL A 105 -7.37 -3.46 -12.36
C VAL A 105 -7.33 -4.98 -12.23
N PRO A 106 -8.48 -5.68 -12.25
CA PRO A 106 -8.52 -7.12 -12.17
C PRO A 106 -7.91 -7.76 -13.41
N ILE A 107 -6.99 -8.71 -13.21
CA ILE A 107 -6.45 -9.54 -14.28
C ILE A 107 -7.15 -10.89 -14.20
N ARG A 108 -7.92 -11.24 -15.24
CA ARG A 108 -8.64 -12.50 -15.32
C ARG A 108 -7.88 -13.48 -16.20
N THR A 109 -7.82 -14.73 -15.77
CA THR A 109 -7.28 -15.82 -16.58
C THR A 109 -8.42 -16.52 -17.33
N VAL A 110 -8.30 -16.65 -18.65
CA VAL A 110 -9.27 -17.39 -19.44
C VAL A 110 -9.18 -18.88 -19.09
N LYS A 111 -10.34 -19.57 -19.05
CA LYS A 111 -10.52 -20.96 -18.59
C LYS A 111 -9.52 -22.00 -19.14
N ASN A 112 -8.86 -21.73 -20.25
CA ASN A 112 -7.86 -22.64 -20.86
C ASN A 112 -6.41 -22.26 -20.54
N GLY A 113 -6.15 -21.33 -19.58
CA GLY A 113 -4.81 -21.01 -19.10
C GLY A 113 -3.90 -20.28 -20.09
N ALA A 114 -4.37 -20.00 -21.31
CA ALA A 114 -3.52 -19.52 -22.40
C ALA A 114 -3.39 -17.98 -22.47
N GLN A 115 -4.29 -17.21 -21.86
CA GLN A 115 -4.31 -15.76 -21.97
C GLN A 115 -4.83 -15.10 -20.68
N ASN A 116 -4.17 -14.01 -20.30
CA ASN A 116 -4.68 -13.09 -19.29
C ASN A 116 -5.49 -12.00 -19.97
N TRP A 117 -6.61 -11.64 -19.36
CA TRP A 117 -7.54 -10.64 -19.90
C TRP A 117 -7.67 -9.47 -18.94
N VAL A 118 -7.64 -8.26 -19.49
CA VAL A 118 -7.91 -7.01 -18.77
C VAL A 118 -8.94 -6.22 -19.58
N ASP A 119 -10.04 -5.79 -18.93
CA ASP A 119 -11.07 -4.94 -19.53
C ASP A 119 -11.20 -3.67 -18.69
N GLU A 120 -11.25 -2.50 -19.34
CA GLU A 120 -11.48 -1.22 -18.67
C GLU A 120 -12.81 -1.16 -17.91
N LYS A 121 -13.80 -1.93 -18.35
CA LYS A 121 -15.11 -2.04 -17.68
C LYS A 121 -15.03 -2.71 -16.30
N ASP A 122 -13.98 -3.49 -16.09
CA ASP A 122 -13.74 -4.19 -14.83
C ASP A 122 -12.93 -3.35 -13.82
N TRP A 123 -12.50 -2.15 -14.19
CA TRP A 123 -11.73 -1.28 -13.30
C TRP A 123 -12.59 -0.80 -12.13
N ILE A 124 -12.05 -0.93 -10.95
CA ILE A 124 -12.72 -0.58 -9.70
C ILE A 124 -12.08 0.69 -9.14
N ILE A 125 -12.92 1.68 -8.85
CA ILE A 125 -12.50 2.94 -8.20
C ILE A 125 -12.73 2.79 -6.71
N CYS A 126 -11.66 2.67 -5.91
CA CYS A 126 -11.75 2.38 -4.49
C CYS A 126 -12.42 3.50 -3.66
N GLU A 127 -12.35 4.75 -4.10
CA GLU A 127 -13.07 5.85 -3.45
C GLU A 127 -14.59 5.64 -3.42
N GLN A 128 -15.13 5.03 -4.48
CA GLN A 128 -16.58 4.72 -4.56
C GLN A 128 -16.94 3.53 -3.66
N ILE A 129 -16.05 2.55 -3.55
CA ILE A 129 -16.25 1.39 -2.65
C ILE A 129 -16.21 1.85 -1.19
N SER A 130 -15.24 2.67 -0.83
CA SER A 130 -15.12 3.21 0.53
C SER A 130 -16.35 4.00 0.97
N GLN A 131 -16.98 4.77 0.06
CA GLN A 131 -18.22 5.47 0.33
C GLN A 131 -19.41 4.52 0.47
N LEU A 132 -19.49 3.49 -0.38
CA LEU A 132 -20.52 2.44 -0.29
C LEU A 132 -20.40 1.63 1.00
N ASP A 133 -19.19 1.23 1.39
CA ASP A 133 -18.94 0.51 2.63
C ASP A 133 -19.31 1.35 3.86
N GLN A 134 -19.05 2.66 3.85
CA GLN A 134 -19.46 3.57 4.92
C GLN A 134 -20.98 3.69 5.01
N ILE A 135 -21.68 3.77 3.89
CA ILE A 135 -23.15 3.81 3.83
C ILE A 135 -23.71 2.50 4.36
N LEU A 136 -23.22 1.35 3.90
CA LEU A 136 -23.68 0.03 4.34
C LEU A 136 -23.43 -0.21 5.83
N GLN A 137 -22.28 0.23 6.36
CA GLN A 137 -21.99 0.14 7.79
C GLN A 137 -22.91 1.06 8.61
N ALA A 138 -23.21 2.26 8.13
CA ALA A 138 -24.14 3.17 8.78
C ALA A 138 -25.58 2.63 8.78
N GLU A 139 -26.02 2.02 7.69
CA GLU A 139 -27.33 1.35 7.62
C GLU A 139 -27.41 0.14 8.54
N ALA A 140 -26.36 -0.70 8.57
CA ALA A 140 -26.30 -1.86 9.48
C ALA A 140 -26.35 -1.43 10.95
N ALA A 141 -25.60 -0.41 11.34
CA ALA A 141 -25.63 0.13 12.69
C ALA A 141 -26.99 0.75 13.07
N ALA A 142 -27.68 1.38 12.12
CA ALA A 142 -29.02 1.90 12.34
C ALA A 142 -30.05 0.79 12.53
N VAL A 143 -29.93 -0.32 11.81
CA VAL A 143 -30.82 -1.50 11.98
C VAL A 143 -30.58 -2.18 13.33
N GLU A 144 -29.32 -2.32 13.76
CA GLU A 144 -29.01 -2.86 15.10
C GLU A 144 -29.57 -1.98 16.23
N ALA A 145 -29.43 -0.66 16.12
CA ALA A 145 -29.95 0.28 17.11
C ALA A 145 -31.50 0.22 17.23
N ILE A 146 -32.19 -0.01 16.11
CA ILE A 146 -33.65 -0.21 16.11
C ILE A 146 -34.03 -1.56 16.75
N ALA A 147 -33.24 -2.61 16.50
CA ALA A 147 -33.50 -3.94 17.08
C ALA A 147 -33.29 -3.97 18.60
N GLU A 148 -32.32 -3.22 19.13
CA GLU A 148 -32.09 -3.09 20.55
C GLU A 148 -33.22 -2.32 21.26
N THR A 149 -33.76 -1.26 20.64
CA THR A 149 -34.87 -0.48 21.22
C THR A 149 -36.20 -1.22 21.23
N THR A 150 -36.41 -2.20 20.31
CA THR A 150 -37.64 -3.00 20.30
C THR A 150 -37.64 -4.17 21.30
N ASN A 151 -36.48 -4.56 21.83
CA ASN A 151 -36.40 -5.65 22.84
C ASN A 151 -36.58 -5.19 24.28
N ASP A 152 -36.66 -3.89 24.58
CA ASP A 152 -36.77 -3.36 25.93
C ASP A 152 -38.24 -3.07 26.35
N GLU A 153 -39.23 -3.32 25.49
CA GLU A 153 -40.65 -3.28 25.82
C GLU A 153 -41.19 -4.69 26.16
N THR A 154 -40.77 -5.27 27.29
CA THR A 154 -41.49 -6.35 27.92
C THR A 154 -42.63 -5.77 28.77
N PRO A 155 -43.88 -6.11 28.52
CA PRO A 155 -44.98 -5.65 29.36
C PRO A 155 -44.90 -6.37 30.72
N VAL A 156 -44.75 -5.54 31.78
CA VAL A 156 -44.99 -6.00 33.14
C VAL A 156 -46.51 -6.20 33.30
N ALA A 157 -46.89 -7.47 33.47
CA ALA A 157 -48.21 -7.86 33.88
C ALA A 157 -48.30 -7.90 35.41
#